data_4592ce5c93b83aafc925bc4dd7b69679
#
_entry.id   4592ce5c93b83aafc925bc4dd7b69679
#
_cell.length_a   1.000
_cell.length_b   1.000
_cell.length_c   1.000
_cell.angle_alpha   90.00
_cell.angle_beta   90.00
_cell.angle_gamma   90.00
#
_symmetry.space_group_name_H-M   'P 1'
#
loop_
_entity.id
_entity.type
_entity.pdbx_description
1 polymer ?
#
loop_
_entity_poly.entity_id
_entity_poly.type
_entity_poly.pdbx_seq_one_letter_code
_entity_poly.pdbx_strand_id
1 'polypeptide(L)'
;MWRDWRQSGAPAPYVLINCAGLERGADQLHEAGFERLECLFLGDLAEELRDVAPYLAWSSRMDDAAASVVRHLSLQQVAILAELRDANTTFERIHRHLRKFNIVYGPDGNPLYFRYADARVLPQVLATFPAEQLDEFLGLIEALYTTSPEGEIARISRSNTAAREGARPPALAGSNP
;
A
#
# COMPACT_ATOMS: atom_id res chain seq x y z
N MET A 1 -9.65 -14.91 -0.78
CA MET A 1 -8.75 -13.99 -1.52
C MET A 1 -7.50 -14.66 -2.04
N TRP A 2 -6.54 -15.13 -1.22
CA TRP A 2 -5.27 -15.72 -1.70
C TRP A 2 -5.46 -16.98 -2.53
N ARG A 3 -6.34 -17.90 -2.12
CA ARG A 3 -6.69 -19.09 -2.91
C ARG A 3 -7.39 -18.71 -4.21
N ASP A 4 -8.27 -17.72 -4.15
CA ASP A 4 -9.04 -17.26 -5.31
C ASP A 4 -8.12 -16.55 -6.31
N TRP A 5 -7.12 -15.76 -5.81
CA TRP A 5 -6.12 -15.13 -6.68
C TRP A 5 -5.30 -16.15 -7.47
N ARG A 6 -4.81 -17.21 -6.80
CA ARG A 6 -4.10 -18.30 -7.48
C ARG A 6 -4.97 -19.04 -8.50
N GLN A 7 -6.24 -19.21 -8.20
CA GLN A 7 -7.17 -19.92 -9.09
C GLN A 7 -7.62 -19.06 -10.27
N SER A 8 -7.59 -17.74 -10.15
CA SER A 8 -8.00 -16.81 -11.21
C SER A 8 -7.00 -16.71 -12.36
N GLY A 9 -5.77 -17.21 -12.21
CA GLY A 9 -4.70 -16.99 -13.17
C GLY A 9 -4.19 -15.55 -13.26
N ALA A 10 -4.62 -14.69 -12.32
CA ALA A 10 -4.14 -13.31 -12.25
C ALA A 10 -2.65 -13.25 -11.86
N PRO A 11 -1.90 -12.24 -12.33
CA PRO A 11 -0.51 -12.04 -11.93
C PRO A 11 -0.39 -11.91 -10.41
N ALA A 12 0.71 -12.41 -9.85
CA ALA A 12 0.96 -12.26 -8.41
C ALA A 12 0.97 -10.77 -8.01
N PRO A 13 0.29 -10.39 -6.91
CA PRO A 13 0.28 -9.02 -6.47
C PRO A 13 1.64 -8.58 -5.96
N TYR A 14 1.90 -7.30 -6.06
CA TYR A 14 2.98 -6.66 -5.32
C TYR A 14 2.54 -6.44 -3.87
N VAL A 15 3.50 -6.45 -2.96
CA VAL A 15 3.24 -6.26 -1.53
C VAL A 15 4.01 -5.05 -1.03
N LEU A 16 3.29 -4.06 -0.54
CA LEU A 16 3.86 -2.94 0.20
C LEU A 16 3.93 -3.32 1.67
N ILE A 17 5.10 -3.20 2.28
CA ILE A 17 5.32 -3.64 3.67
C ILE A 17 5.89 -2.48 4.47
N ASN A 18 5.27 -2.19 5.61
CA ASN A 18 5.74 -1.20 6.57
C ASN A 18 6.59 -1.88 7.64
N CYS A 19 7.92 -1.79 7.55
CA CYS A 19 8.81 -2.41 8.52
C CYS A 19 8.70 -1.85 9.94
N ALA A 20 8.26 -0.60 10.11
CA ALA A 20 8.07 -0.01 11.43
C ALA A 20 7.07 -0.76 12.34
N GLY A 21 6.28 -1.69 11.77
CA GLY A 21 5.37 -2.55 12.52
C GLY A 21 5.90 -3.97 12.76
N LEU A 22 7.16 -4.26 12.38
CA LEU A 22 7.78 -5.58 12.52
C LEU A 22 8.78 -5.60 13.67
N GLU A 23 8.80 -6.70 14.44
CA GLU A 23 9.69 -6.84 15.60
C GLU A 23 11.18 -6.84 15.20
N ARG A 24 11.51 -7.43 14.05
CA ARG A 24 12.88 -7.56 13.53
C ARG A 24 13.12 -6.74 12.26
N GLY A 25 12.24 -5.75 12.00
CA GLY A 25 12.36 -4.86 10.86
C GLY A 25 12.56 -5.59 9.52
N ALA A 26 13.52 -5.13 8.72
CA ALA A 26 13.80 -5.68 7.40
C ALA A 26 14.35 -7.12 7.43
N ASP A 27 15.03 -7.55 8.48
CA ASP A 27 15.58 -8.90 8.57
C ASP A 27 14.48 -9.96 8.48
N GLN A 28 13.33 -9.70 9.10
CA GLN A 28 12.16 -10.59 9.01
C GLN A 28 11.66 -10.74 7.56
N LEU A 29 11.78 -9.72 6.74
CA LEU A 29 11.37 -9.77 5.34
C LEU A 29 12.37 -10.53 4.47
N HIS A 30 13.67 -10.42 4.73
CA HIS A 30 14.69 -11.16 4.01
C HIS A 30 14.56 -12.66 4.21
N GLU A 31 14.15 -13.10 5.42
CA GLU A 31 13.87 -14.50 5.73
C GLU A 31 12.58 -15.02 5.07
N ALA A 32 11.66 -14.14 4.68
CA ALA A 32 10.39 -14.52 4.07
C ALA A 32 10.51 -15.09 2.64
N GLY A 33 11.69 -14.95 2.02
CA GLY A 33 12.00 -15.60 0.73
C GLY A 33 11.32 -14.97 -0.48
N PHE A 34 11.03 -13.67 -0.46
CA PHE A 34 10.57 -12.96 -1.66
C PHE A 34 11.65 -12.98 -2.76
N GLU A 35 11.25 -13.19 -4.03
CA GLU A 35 12.15 -13.11 -5.18
C GLU A 35 12.71 -11.70 -5.38
N ARG A 36 11.89 -10.70 -5.08
CA ARG A 36 12.26 -9.28 -5.12
C ARG A 36 11.81 -8.62 -3.82
N LEU A 37 12.72 -7.91 -3.17
CA LEU A 37 12.48 -7.13 -1.96
C LEU A 37 13.38 -5.90 -2.00
N GLU A 38 12.81 -4.72 -2.14
CA GLU A 38 13.57 -3.48 -2.24
C GLU A 38 12.99 -2.39 -1.34
N CYS A 39 13.89 -1.70 -0.64
CA CYS A 39 13.54 -0.53 0.18
C CYS A 39 13.00 0.60 -0.70
N LEU A 40 11.94 1.25 -0.25
CA LEU A 40 11.34 2.39 -0.94
C LEU A 40 12.00 3.72 -0.58
N PHE A 41 12.88 3.76 0.43
CA PHE A 41 13.74 4.91 0.68
C PHE A 41 14.95 4.95 -0.25
N LEU A 42 15.68 6.05 -0.25
CA LEU A 42 16.79 6.34 -1.14
C LEU A 42 18.07 6.67 -0.38
N GLY A 43 19.22 6.27 -0.97
CA GLY A 43 20.54 6.64 -0.49
C GLY A 43 20.76 6.30 0.99
N ASP A 44 21.41 7.19 1.71
CA ASP A 44 21.77 7.00 3.12
C ASP A 44 20.55 6.77 4.02
N LEU A 45 19.40 7.36 3.66
CA LEU A 45 18.14 7.14 4.37
C LEU A 45 17.67 5.68 4.32
N ALA A 46 18.00 4.95 3.25
CA ALA A 46 17.69 3.54 3.14
C ALA A 46 18.53 2.67 4.09
N GLU A 47 19.77 3.08 4.38
CA GLU A 47 20.64 2.40 5.36
C GLU A 47 20.26 2.74 6.80
N GLU A 48 20.13 4.02 7.12
CA GLU A 48 19.86 4.50 8.47
C GLU A 48 18.49 4.07 9.00
N LEU A 49 17.48 4.01 8.12
CA LEU A 49 16.10 3.71 8.48
C LEU A 49 15.60 2.36 7.96
N ARG A 50 16.51 1.48 7.56
CA ARG A 50 16.18 0.20 6.90
C ARG A 50 15.16 -0.62 7.71
N ASP A 51 15.26 -0.64 9.03
CA ASP A 51 14.39 -1.45 9.91
C ASP A 51 13.00 -0.85 10.14
N VAL A 52 12.80 0.40 9.73
CA VAL A 52 11.50 1.09 9.82
C VAL A 52 10.98 1.56 8.46
N ALA A 53 11.76 1.36 7.41
CA ALA A 53 11.44 1.77 6.05
C ALA A 53 10.25 0.99 5.46
N PRO A 54 9.55 1.57 4.48
CA PRO A 54 8.64 0.81 3.63
C PRO A 54 9.44 0.00 2.60
N TYR A 55 8.96 -1.22 2.31
CA TYR A 55 9.51 -2.11 1.30
C TYR A 55 8.47 -2.47 0.25
N LEU A 56 8.94 -2.69 -0.97
CA LEU A 56 8.18 -3.33 -2.02
C LEU A 56 8.69 -4.77 -2.20
N ALA A 57 7.80 -5.73 -2.09
CA ALA A 57 8.09 -7.15 -2.25
C ALA A 57 7.27 -7.74 -3.41
N TRP A 58 7.82 -8.77 -4.05
CA TRP A 58 7.16 -9.52 -5.10
C TRP A 58 7.74 -10.92 -5.27
N SER A 59 6.90 -11.87 -5.68
CA SER A 59 7.29 -13.20 -6.10
C SER A 59 6.42 -13.66 -7.26
N SER A 60 7.00 -14.23 -8.29
CA SER A 60 6.29 -14.77 -9.45
C SER A 60 5.39 -15.95 -9.08
N ARG A 61 5.81 -16.70 -8.08
CA ARG A 61 5.05 -17.81 -7.49
C ARG A 61 4.84 -17.50 -6.02
N MET A 62 3.60 -17.19 -5.70
CA MET A 62 3.19 -17.11 -4.31
C MET A 62 2.83 -18.52 -3.84
N ASP A 63 3.83 -19.30 -3.47
CA ASP A 63 3.63 -20.63 -2.87
C ASP A 63 2.92 -20.52 -1.51
N ASP A 64 2.65 -21.65 -0.86
CA ASP A 64 1.93 -21.66 0.40
C ASP A 64 2.70 -20.97 1.52
N ALA A 65 4.04 -21.02 1.49
CA ALA A 65 4.88 -20.38 2.49
C ALA A 65 4.82 -18.84 2.33
N ALA A 66 5.08 -18.32 1.13
CA ALA A 66 5.00 -16.88 0.84
C ALA A 66 3.58 -16.33 1.09
N ALA A 67 2.55 -17.06 0.68
CA ALA A 67 1.16 -16.67 0.93
C ALA A 67 0.83 -16.63 2.44
N SER A 68 1.39 -17.55 3.24
CA SER A 68 1.22 -17.56 4.70
C SER A 68 1.88 -16.34 5.35
N VAL A 69 3.11 -15.99 4.92
CA VAL A 69 3.82 -14.81 5.40
C VAL A 69 3.01 -13.54 5.07
N VAL A 70 2.63 -13.36 3.82
CA VAL A 70 1.87 -12.17 3.41
C VAL A 70 0.53 -12.07 4.15
N ARG A 71 -0.17 -13.19 4.33
CA ARG A 71 -1.40 -13.22 5.13
C ARG A 71 -1.15 -12.78 6.58
N HIS A 72 -0.09 -13.28 7.20
CA HIS A 72 0.28 -12.89 8.57
C HIS A 72 0.56 -11.39 8.66
N LEU A 73 1.38 -10.85 7.77
CA LEU A 73 1.69 -9.42 7.70
C LEU A 73 0.44 -8.56 7.43
N SER A 74 -0.49 -9.06 6.61
CA SER A 74 -1.75 -8.35 6.32
C SER A 74 -2.65 -8.28 7.55
N LEU A 75 -2.77 -9.35 8.33
CA LEU A 75 -3.55 -9.37 9.57
C LEU A 75 -2.94 -8.47 10.65
N GLN A 76 -1.62 -8.28 10.65
CA GLN A 76 -0.92 -7.30 11.48
C GLN A 76 -1.06 -5.86 10.96
N GLN A 77 -1.75 -5.65 9.85
CA GLN A 77 -1.91 -4.35 9.18
C GLN A 77 -0.59 -3.68 8.77
N VAL A 78 0.45 -4.46 8.57
CA VAL A 78 1.76 -3.99 8.09
C VAL A 78 2.01 -4.29 6.61
N ALA A 79 1.06 -4.93 5.92
CA ALA A 79 1.15 -5.21 4.49
C ALA A 79 -0.11 -4.76 3.74
N ILE A 80 0.11 -4.23 2.55
CA ILE A 80 -0.92 -3.82 1.58
C ILE A 80 -0.59 -4.50 0.25
N LEU A 81 -1.59 -5.12 -0.36
CA LEU A 81 -1.39 -5.72 -1.69
C LEU A 81 -1.74 -4.73 -2.77
N ALA A 82 -0.94 -4.73 -3.83
CA ALA A 82 -1.14 -3.90 -5.00
C ALA A 82 -1.32 -4.77 -6.24
N GLU A 83 -2.46 -4.63 -6.88
CA GLU A 83 -2.77 -5.14 -8.19
C GLU A 83 -2.38 -4.09 -9.24
N LEU A 84 -1.65 -4.48 -10.28
CA LEU A 84 -1.25 -3.55 -11.32
C LEU A 84 -2.24 -3.59 -12.51
N ARG A 85 -2.39 -2.45 -13.20
CA ARG A 85 -3.22 -2.30 -14.40
C ARG A 85 -2.71 -3.09 -15.60
N ASP A 86 -1.39 -3.14 -15.73
CA ASP A 86 -0.71 -3.81 -16.82
C ASP A 86 0.23 -4.87 -16.25
N ALA A 87 -0.04 -6.13 -16.57
CA ALA A 87 0.75 -7.26 -16.13
C ALA A 87 2.22 -7.21 -16.62
N ASN A 88 2.50 -6.42 -17.66
CA ASN A 88 3.86 -6.21 -18.16
C ASN A 88 4.62 -5.09 -17.43
N THR A 89 4.01 -4.47 -16.43
CA THR A 89 4.70 -3.45 -15.62
C THR A 89 5.82 -4.11 -14.83
N THR A 90 7.06 -3.64 -15.05
CA THR A 90 8.23 -4.19 -14.35
C THR A 90 8.29 -3.76 -12.89
N PHE A 91 9.00 -4.54 -12.07
CA PHE A 91 9.24 -4.23 -10.66
C PHE A 91 9.88 -2.83 -10.50
N GLU A 92 10.88 -2.50 -11.30
CA GLU A 92 11.58 -1.22 -11.26
C GLU A 92 10.63 -0.04 -11.57
N ARG A 93 9.66 -0.27 -12.43
CA ARG A 93 8.70 0.78 -12.80
C ARG A 93 7.74 1.10 -11.66
N ILE A 94 7.17 0.10 -11.02
CA ILE A 94 6.29 0.31 -9.85
C ILE A 94 7.09 0.80 -8.64
N HIS A 95 8.30 0.27 -8.39
CA HIS A 95 9.19 0.73 -7.34
C HIS A 95 9.51 2.23 -7.50
N ARG A 96 9.90 2.66 -8.71
CA ARG A 96 10.15 4.08 -9.00
C ARG A 96 8.90 4.95 -8.84
N HIS A 97 7.74 4.43 -9.22
CA HIS A 97 6.47 5.13 -9.06
C HIS A 97 6.17 5.41 -7.59
N LEU A 98 6.22 4.40 -6.75
CA LEU A 98 5.90 4.51 -5.33
C LEU A 98 6.86 5.45 -4.57
N ARG A 99 8.14 5.41 -4.91
CA ARG A 99 9.15 6.28 -4.28
C ARG A 99 8.89 7.77 -4.42
N LYS A 100 8.13 8.20 -5.41
CA LYS A 100 7.77 9.62 -5.60
C LYS A 100 6.89 10.15 -4.47
N PHE A 101 6.17 9.27 -3.80
CA PHE A 101 5.19 9.63 -2.78
C PHE A 101 5.69 9.53 -1.35
N ASN A 102 6.96 9.17 -1.13
CA ASN A 102 7.53 9.14 0.21
C ASN A 102 7.47 10.51 0.90
N ILE A 103 7.70 11.57 0.13
CA ILE A 103 7.61 12.94 0.62
C ILE A 103 6.49 13.65 -0.14
N VAL A 104 5.56 14.21 0.60
CA VAL A 104 4.52 15.12 0.10
C VAL A 104 4.67 16.47 0.80
N TYR A 105 4.08 17.50 0.23
CA TYR A 105 4.18 18.84 0.79
C TYR A 105 2.83 19.26 1.37
N GLY A 106 2.85 19.72 2.61
CA GLY A 106 1.67 20.29 3.26
C GLY A 106 1.24 21.62 2.64
N PRO A 107 0.08 22.17 3.06
CA PRO A 107 -0.39 23.47 2.57
C PRO A 107 0.56 24.64 2.84
N ASP A 108 1.41 24.50 3.86
CA ASP A 108 2.46 25.44 4.25
C ASP A 108 3.79 25.25 3.51
N GLY A 109 3.84 24.29 2.55
CA GLY A 109 5.03 23.94 1.78
C GLY A 109 6.06 23.10 2.55
N ASN A 110 5.79 22.70 3.78
CA ASN A 110 6.68 21.84 4.54
C ASN A 110 6.65 20.40 4.03
N PRO A 111 7.82 19.71 3.93
CA PRO A 111 7.86 18.32 3.54
C PRO A 111 7.30 17.44 4.67
N LEU A 112 6.43 16.52 4.30
CA LEU A 112 5.81 15.53 5.18
C LEU A 112 6.10 14.13 4.66
N TYR A 113 6.44 13.22 5.56
CA TYR A 113 6.57 11.82 5.20
C TYR A 113 5.17 11.17 5.07
N PHE A 114 4.85 10.70 3.87
CA PHE A 114 3.58 10.02 3.61
C PHE A 114 3.72 8.51 3.86
N ARG A 115 3.09 8.03 4.92
CA ARG A 115 3.14 6.62 5.36
C ARG A 115 2.17 5.75 4.54
N TYR A 116 2.30 5.75 3.23
CA TYR A 116 1.38 5.01 2.35
C TYR A 116 1.49 3.48 2.45
N ALA A 117 2.57 2.94 3.00
CA ALA A 117 2.71 1.50 3.25
C ALA A 117 2.05 1.04 4.56
N ASP A 118 1.49 1.94 5.36
CA ASP A 118 0.78 1.61 6.59
C ASP A 118 -0.71 1.36 6.28
N ALA A 119 -1.16 0.12 6.40
CA ALA A 119 -2.53 -0.27 6.09
C ALA A 119 -3.59 0.40 6.99
N ARG A 120 -3.20 0.91 8.14
CA ARG A 120 -4.08 1.65 9.07
C ARG A 120 -4.27 3.10 8.63
N VAL A 121 -3.28 3.67 7.96
CA VAL A 121 -3.23 5.10 7.58
C VAL A 121 -3.73 5.29 6.16
N LEU A 122 -3.29 4.46 5.22
CA LEU A 122 -3.52 4.66 3.80
C LEU A 122 -5.00 4.83 3.40
N PRO A 123 -5.95 3.98 3.86
CA PRO A 123 -7.35 4.13 3.46
C PRO A 123 -7.97 5.46 3.86
N GLN A 124 -7.58 5.97 5.04
CA GLN A 124 -8.09 7.22 5.59
C GLN A 124 -7.55 8.42 4.80
N VAL A 125 -6.26 8.40 4.47
CA VAL A 125 -5.63 9.48 3.70
C VAL A 125 -6.15 9.49 2.26
N LEU A 126 -6.23 8.34 1.59
CA LEU A 126 -6.76 8.28 0.22
C LEU A 126 -8.22 8.70 0.12
N ALA A 127 -9.01 8.55 1.19
CA ALA A 127 -10.38 9.04 1.23
C ALA A 127 -10.47 10.58 1.23
N THR A 128 -9.39 11.29 1.53
CA THR A 128 -9.32 12.77 1.51
C THR A 128 -8.74 13.32 0.21
N PHE A 129 -8.17 12.45 -0.65
CA PHE A 129 -7.54 12.90 -1.89
C PHE A 129 -8.59 13.35 -2.90
N PRO A 130 -8.41 14.52 -3.55
CA PRO A 130 -9.12 14.83 -4.78
C PRO A 130 -8.87 13.76 -5.84
N ALA A 131 -9.80 13.61 -6.78
CA ALA A 131 -9.73 12.58 -7.83
C ALA A 131 -8.40 12.60 -8.60
N GLU A 132 -7.88 13.78 -8.92
CA GLU A 132 -6.60 13.95 -9.62
C GLU A 132 -5.42 13.43 -8.80
N GLN A 133 -5.36 13.72 -7.50
CA GLN A 133 -4.29 13.22 -6.61
C GLN A 133 -4.39 11.71 -6.42
N LEU A 134 -5.61 11.18 -6.31
CA LEU A 134 -5.82 9.74 -6.24
C LEU A 134 -5.37 9.05 -7.53
N ASP A 135 -5.67 9.63 -8.68
CA ASP A 135 -5.25 9.12 -9.99
C ASP A 135 -3.73 9.14 -10.15
N GLU A 136 -3.08 10.19 -9.68
CA GLU A 136 -1.63 10.29 -9.68
C GLU A 136 -1.00 9.24 -8.77
N PHE A 137 -1.49 9.10 -7.54
CA PHE A 137 -0.98 8.13 -6.56
C PHE A 137 -1.20 6.69 -7.04
N LEU A 138 -2.40 6.33 -7.47
CA LEU A 138 -2.68 4.99 -7.98
C LEU A 138 -1.88 4.71 -9.26
N GLY A 139 -1.77 5.67 -10.20
CA GLY A 139 -0.95 5.61 -11.39
C GLY A 139 -0.97 4.25 -12.11
N LEU A 140 0.04 3.42 -11.86
CA LEU A 140 0.20 2.07 -12.39
C LEU A 140 -0.68 1.03 -11.65
N ILE A 141 -1.23 1.38 -10.50
CA ILE A 141 -1.98 0.48 -9.62
C ILE A 141 -3.44 0.48 -10.03
N GLU A 142 -4.02 -0.70 -10.23
CA GLU A 142 -5.45 -0.90 -10.45
C GLU A 142 -6.22 -0.86 -9.14
N ALA A 143 -5.73 -1.60 -8.15
CA ALA A 143 -6.34 -1.66 -6.83
C ALA A 143 -5.31 -1.93 -5.73
N LEU A 144 -5.60 -1.41 -4.55
CA LEU A 144 -4.93 -1.74 -3.30
C LEU A 144 -5.88 -2.53 -2.42
N TYR A 145 -5.34 -3.50 -1.69
CA TYR A 145 -6.11 -4.31 -0.75
C TYR A 145 -5.48 -4.23 0.63
N THR A 146 -6.29 -3.80 1.59
CA THR A 146 -5.95 -3.79 3.02
C THR A 146 -6.77 -4.84 3.76
N THR A 147 -6.26 -5.32 4.89
CA THR A 147 -6.95 -6.33 5.70
C THR A 147 -7.12 -5.78 7.11
N SER A 148 -8.32 -5.90 7.68
CA SER A 148 -8.55 -5.60 9.09
C SER A 148 -7.98 -6.70 10.00
N PRO A 149 -7.80 -6.45 11.31
CA PRO A 149 -7.37 -7.49 12.25
C PRO A 149 -8.31 -8.71 12.28
N GLU A 150 -9.61 -8.50 11.99
CA GLU A 150 -10.64 -9.54 11.91
C GLU A 150 -10.60 -10.33 10.60
N GLY A 151 -9.74 -9.89 9.65
CA GLY A 151 -9.55 -10.55 8.36
C GLY A 151 -10.48 -10.04 7.26
N GLU A 152 -11.20 -8.95 7.48
CA GLU A 152 -12.00 -8.30 6.44
C GLU A 152 -11.10 -7.59 5.44
N ILE A 153 -11.44 -7.71 4.16
CA ILE A 153 -10.65 -7.15 3.08
C ILE A 153 -11.37 -5.95 2.49
N ALA A 154 -10.67 -4.82 2.47
CA ALA A 154 -11.10 -3.62 1.79
C ALA A 154 -10.32 -3.44 0.48
N ARG A 155 -11.05 -3.19 -0.62
CA ARG A 155 -10.49 -2.85 -1.93
C ARG A 155 -10.56 -1.34 -2.13
N ILE A 156 -9.44 -0.73 -2.46
CA ILE A 156 -9.32 0.70 -2.77
C ILE A 156 -8.95 0.81 -4.24
N SER A 157 -9.79 1.49 -5.01
CA SER A 157 -9.58 1.75 -6.43
C SER A 157 -10.25 3.07 -6.82
N ARG A 158 -9.95 3.57 -8.01
CA ARG A 158 -10.56 4.81 -8.52
C ARG A 158 -12.09 4.79 -8.47
N SER A 159 -12.70 3.69 -8.87
CA SER A 159 -14.17 3.55 -8.93
C SER A 159 -14.85 3.59 -7.56
N ASN A 160 -14.20 3.07 -6.50
CA ASN A 160 -14.78 3.06 -5.16
C ASN A 160 -14.72 4.43 -4.47
N THR A 161 -13.81 5.29 -4.89
CA THR A 161 -13.65 6.64 -4.33
C THR A 161 -14.59 7.63 -5.03
N ALA A 162 -14.81 7.49 -6.33
CA ALA A 162 -15.78 8.29 -7.07
C ALA A 162 -17.24 8.11 -6.58
N ALA A 163 -17.60 6.93 -6.07
CA ALA A 163 -18.92 6.68 -5.50
C ALA A 163 -19.18 7.45 -4.18
N ARG A 164 -18.14 7.96 -3.50
CA ARG A 164 -18.24 8.75 -2.27
C ARG A 164 -18.39 10.25 -2.52
N GLU A 165 -17.94 10.78 -3.65
CA GLU A 165 -18.15 12.20 -4.01
C GLU A 165 -19.61 12.56 -4.25
N GLY A 166 -20.49 11.57 -4.52
CA GLY A 166 -21.94 11.76 -4.60
C GLY A 166 -22.67 11.81 -3.25
N ALA A 167 -22.02 11.43 -2.16
CA ALA A 167 -22.59 11.51 -0.81
C ALA A 167 -22.22 12.86 -0.18
N ARG A 168 -23.06 13.86 -0.40
CA ARG A 168 -23.00 15.17 0.26
C ARG A 168 -22.87 14.98 1.78
N PRO A 169 -21.87 15.60 2.44
CA PRO A 169 -21.78 15.52 3.91
C PRO A 169 -23.09 16.09 4.51
N PRO A 170 -23.59 15.50 5.60
CA PRO A 170 -24.77 16.04 6.26
C PRO A 170 -24.49 17.48 6.66
N ALA A 171 -25.35 18.39 6.26
CA ALA A 171 -25.28 19.79 6.65
C ALA A 171 -25.25 19.87 8.17
N LEU A 172 -24.20 20.47 8.72
CA LEU A 172 -24.17 20.84 10.14
C LEU A 172 -25.38 21.74 10.38
N ALA A 173 -26.36 21.23 11.14
CA ALA A 173 -27.49 21.99 11.58
C ALA A 173 -26.96 23.17 12.37
N GLY A 174 -27.12 24.37 11.83
CA GLY A 174 -26.80 25.61 12.49
C GLY A 174 -27.64 25.73 13.74
N SER A 175 -27.01 25.78 14.90
CA SER A 175 -27.58 26.32 16.11
C SER A 175 -27.75 27.83 15.89
N ASN A 176 -28.97 28.27 15.80
CA ASN A 176 -29.32 29.67 15.81
C ASN A 176 -29.81 30.05 17.23
N PRO A 177 -29.75 31.30 17.61
CA PRO A 177 -29.31 31.88 18.88
C PRO A 177 -30.23 31.68 20.07
#